data_bbccc3ef5cee841416cdc64babd0c753
#
_entry.id   bbccc3ef5cee841416cdc64babd0c753
#
_cell.length_a   1.000
_cell.length_b   1.000
_cell.length_c   1.000
_cell.angle_alpha   90.00
_cell.angle_beta   90.00
_cell.angle_gamma   90.00
#
_symmetry.space_group_name_H-M   'P 1'
#
loop_
_entity.id
_entity.type
_entity.pdbx_description
1 polymer ?
#
loop_
_entity_poly.entity_id
_entity_poly.type
_entity_poly.pdbx_seq_one_letter_code
_entity_poly.pdbx_strand_id
1 'polypeptide(L)'
;MYKRQEQKQEVTIPTTTTTTAADSSDTSDTVKATGEMSVKDVASSAMPSLVAISTTTVEEVETFFGTTSQEVPASGTGVIVGQNDDELLIATNNHVVSGATSLSVSFIDDETVEGQIKGTDADNDLAVVAVKLSDIKDETKSQIKIAVMGNSDDLEVGDQVVAIGNALGTGQSLTSGYISAKDRTISSQDESTGETITSEGLIQTDAAINPGNSGGALLNMNGELIGINEAKYSSTQVEGMGFAIPISKAEPILQNLMNLTTRYKVSDDEAAYIGINMADVSADVSQNYGIPTGVCIMSVVDGSPAADAGFKKGDVITTFDGRSISNAKGLKETLTYYAAGETVDVTVQRADNGEYKEVTLTLTLGSAADMPQTSGSSNGTTNDGTGSSDQNDQGIQNPFGNR
;
A
#
# COMPACT_ATOMS: atom_id res chain seq x y z
N MET A 1 -27.19 12.50 -26.55
CA MET A 1 -26.70 11.91 -25.28
C MET A 1 -25.62 12.80 -24.76
N TYR A 2 -25.93 13.59 -23.74
CA TYR A 2 -24.96 14.46 -23.09
C TYR A 2 -24.13 13.63 -22.11
N LYS A 3 -22.82 13.46 -22.37
CA LYS A 3 -21.86 12.97 -21.37
C LYS A 3 -21.76 14.06 -20.30
N ARG A 4 -22.30 13.80 -19.12
CA ARG A 4 -22.05 14.57 -17.90
C ARG A 4 -20.58 14.30 -17.55
N GLN A 5 -19.71 15.28 -17.72
CA GLN A 5 -18.40 15.27 -17.09
C GLN A 5 -18.65 15.43 -15.58
N GLU A 6 -18.48 14.35 -14.84
CA GLU A 6 -18.36 14.42 -13.39
C GLU A 6 -17.04 15.14 -13.10
N GLN A 7 -17.13 16.34 -12.55
CA GLN A 7 -15.96 17.01 -11.98
C GLN A 7 -15.57 16.20 -10.74
N LYS A 8 -14.47 15.46 -10.84
CA LYS A 8 -13.82 14.86 -9.67
C LYS A 8 -13.44 16.00 -8.72
N GLN A 9 -14.00 16.01 -7.53
CA GLN A 9 -13.62 16.93 -6.46
C GLN A 9 -12.25 16.46 -5.95
N GLU A 10 -11.23 17.29 -6.10
CA GLU A 10 -9.89 17.00 -5.63
C GLU A 10 -9.87 17.05 -4.10
N VAL A 11 -9.51 15.94 -3.48
CA VAL A 11 -9.36 15.84 -2.02
C VAL A 11 -7.99 16.36 -1.66
N THR A 12 -7.94 17.40 -0.83
CA THR A 12 -6.69 17.95 -0.31
C THR A 12 -6.55 17.65 1.18
N ILE A 13 -5.34 17.33 1.60
CA ILE A 13 -5.00 17.14 3.02
C ILE A 13 -4.98 18.52 3.69
N PRO A 14 -5.67 18.72 4.83
CA PRO A 14 -5.61 19.98 5.55
C PRO A 14 -4.21 20.20 6.16
N THR A 15 -3.47 21.18 5.67
CA THR A 15 -2.18 21.62 6.25
C THR A 15 -2.36 22.83 7.15
N THR A 16 -1.60 22.88 8.24
CA THR A 16 -1.60 24.05 9.14
C THR A 16 -0.83 25.19 8.51
N THR A 17 -1.53 26.24 8.05
CA THR A 17 -0.86 27.47 7.61
C THR A 17 -0.47 28.29 8.84
N THR A 18 0.82 28.38 9.16
CA THR A 18 1.33 29.28 10.20
C THR A 18 1.13 30.70 9.75
N THR A 19 0.09 31.35 10.23
CA THR A 19 -0.12 32.80 10.01
C THR A 19 0.81 33.56 10.94
N THR A 20 1.90 34.07 10.43
CA THR A 20 2.71 35.09 11.13
C THR A 20 1.86 36.35 11.30
N ALA A 21 1.33 36.56 12.48
CA ALA A 21 0.66 37.80 12.85
C ALA A 21 1.71 38.89 13.07
N ALA A 22 1.70 39.94 12.24
CA ALA A 22 2.45 41.15 12.45
C ALA A 22 1.89 41.93 13.64
N ASP A 23 2.80 42.27 14.50
CA ASP A 23 2.86 43.28 15.53
C ASP A 23 1.70 44.29 15.65
N SER A 24 1.05 44.29 16.82
CA SER A 24 0.47 45.49 17.40
C SER A 24 0.60 45.41 18.94
N SER A 25 1.39 46.34 19.45
CA SER A 25 1.66 46.59 20.85
C SER A 25 0.40 46.86 21.67
N ASP A 26 0.14 46.02 22.69
CA ASP A 26 -0.46 46.50 23.92
C ASP A 26 -0.02 45.66 25.12
N THR A 27 0.42 46.34 26.16
CA THR A 27 1.00 45.80 27.37
C THR A 27 -0.12 45.36 28.32
N SER A 28 -0.26 44.06 28.53
CA SER A 28 -0.74 43.48 29.80
C SER A 28 -0.16 42.08 29.96
N ASP A 29 0.55 41.87 31.06
CA ASP A 29 1.16 40.59 31.47
C ASP A 29 0.11 39.49 31.53
N THR A 30 0.00 38.72 30.43
CA THR A 30 -0.48 37.36 30.45
C THR A 30 0.62 36.54 29.77
N VAL A 31 1.39 35.83 30.60
CA VAL A 31 2.29 34.78 30.14
C VAL A 31 1.45 33.83 29.26
N LYS A 32 1.49 34.02 27.93
CA LYS A 32 1.08 32.97 27.00
C LYS A 32 2.07 31.84 27.27
N ALA A 33 1.59 30.81 27.92
CA ALA A 33 2.23 29.51 27.89
C ALA A 33 2.22 29.07 26.41
N THR A 34 3.31 29.35 25.71
CA THR A 34 3.71 28.60 24.52
C THR A 34 4.24 27.26 25.04
N GLY A 35 3.37 26.47 25.66
CA GLY A 35 3.70 25.19 26.22
C GLY A 35 3.34 24.13 25.19
N GLU A 36 4.32 23.32 24.81
CA GLU A 36 4.09 22.01 24.24
C GLU A 36 2.98 21.29 25.01
N MET A 37 2.12 20.56 24.31
CA MET A 37 1.05 19.77 24.93
C MET A 37 1.67 18.70 25.82
N SER A 38 1.00 18.30 26.89
CA SER A 38 1.43 17.08 27.59
C SER A 38 1.13 15.85 26.72
N VAL A 39 1.86 14.75 26.93
CA VAL A 39 1.61 13.47 26.25
C VAL A 39 0.13 13.05 26.34
N LYS A 40 -0.51 13.34 27.50
CA LYS A 40 -1.95 13.09 27.69
C LYS A 40 -2.82 13.96 26.78
N ASP A 41 -2.45 15.22 26.60
CA ASP A 41 -3.24 16.15 25.77
C ASP A 41 -3.06 15.81 24.28
N VAL A 42 -1.84 15.43 23.85
CA VAL A 42 -1.57 14.89 22.52
C VAL A 42 -2.44 13.67 22.26
N ALA A 43 -2.48 12.70 23.20
CA ALA A 43 -3.33 11.52 23.07
C ALA A 43 -4.80 11.89 22.90
N SER A 44 -5.31 12.73 23.80
CA SER A 44 -6.74 13.12 23.79
C SER A 44 -7.13 13.87 22.52
N SER A 45 -6.22 14.61 21.90
CA SER A 45 -6.47 15.34 20.65
C SER A 45 -6.41 14.45 19.43
N ALA A 46 -5.49 13.46 19.39
CA ALA A 46 -5.18 12.65 18.22
C ALA A 46 -5.92 11.31 18.16
N MET A 47 -6.24 10.68 19.30
CA MET A 47 -6.95 9.39 19.31
C MET A 47 -8.24 9.36 18.47
N PRO A 48 -9.05 10.44 18.41
CA PRO A 48 -10.21 10.49 17.53
C PRO A 48 -9.89 10.40 16.02
N SER A 49 -8.65 10.60 15.61
CA SER A 49 -8.21 10.46 14.21
C SER A 49 -7.62 9.08 13.89
N LEU A 50 -7.62 8.17 14.87
CA LEU A 50 -7.04 6.84 14.71
C LEU A 50 -8.13 5.77 14.69
N VAL A 51 -7.90 4.76 13.86
CA VAL A 51 -8.81 3.62 13.72
C VAL A 51 -8.01 2.31 13.81
N ALA A 52 -8.66 1.26 14.28
CA ALA A 52 -8.12 -0.08 14.14
C ALA A 52 -8.52 -0.65 12.78
N ILE A 53 -7.58 -1.30 12.09
CA ILE A 53 -7.82 -2.00 10.84
C ILE A 53 -7.66 -3.49 11.13
N SER A 54 -8.69 -4.27 10.77
CA SER A 54 -8.64 -5.74 10.82
C SER A 54 -8.84 -6.28 9.41
N THR A 55 -7.96 -7.18 9.02
CA THR A 55 -7.98 -7.80 7.70
C THR A 55 -7.98 -9.32 7.83
N THR A 56 -8.50 -10.00 6.81
CA THR A 56 -8.39 -11.44 6.64
C THR A 56 -7.72 -11.69 5.30
N THR A 57 -6.67 -12.48 5.29
CA THR A 57 -6.02 -12.98 4.07
C THR A 57 -6.28 -14.47 3.94
N VAL A 58 -6.16 -15.01 2.72
CA VAL A 58 -6.23 -16.46 2.47
C VAL A 58 -4.86 -16.94 2.05
N GLU A 59 -4.26 -17.81 2.86
CA GLU A 59 -3.00 -18.46 2.56
C GLU A 59 -3.22 -19.89 2.11
N GLU A 60 -2.53 -20.30 1.05
CA GLU A 60 -2.50 -21.68 0.61
C GLU A 60 -1.35 -22.42 1.34
N VAL A 61 -1.71 -23.38 2.17
CA VAL A 61 -0.76 -24.21 2.91
C VAL A 61 -0.65 -25.57 2.23
N GLU A 62 0.54 -25.92 1.75
CA GLU A 62 0.82 -27.27 1.26
C GLU A 62 0.88 -28.25 2.43
N THR A 63 -0.02 -29.21 2.42
CA THR A 63 -0.04 -30.32 3.40
C THR A 63 0.31 -31.63 2.70
N PHE A 64 0.66 -32.65 3.48
CA PHE A 64 0.94 -34.01 2.95
C PHE A 64 -0.24 -34.58 2.12
N PHE A 65 -1.44 -34.05 2.29
CA PHE A 65 -2.68 -34.49 1.60
C PHE A 65 -3.14 -33.54 0.49
N GLY A 66 -2.36 -32.51 0.14
CA GLY A 66 -2.68 -31.49 -0.87
C GLY A 66 -2.68 -30.08 -0.32
N THR A 67 -2.99 -29.13 -1.17
CA THR A 67 -3.08 -27.70 -0.80
C THR A 67 -4.39 -27.43 -0.07
N THR A 68 -4.32 -26.73 1.05
CA THR A 68 -5.49 -26.29 1.84
C THR A 68 -5.41 -24.80 2.01
N SER A 69 -6.52 -24.09 1.77
CA SER A 69 -6.64 -22.65 2.03
C SER A 69 -6.97 -22.41 3.50
N GLN A 70 -6.25 -21.52 4.15
CA GLN A 70 -6.47 -21.11 5.53
C GLN A 70 -6.67 -19.59 5.60
N GLU A 71 -7.69 -19.15 6.33
CA GLU A 71 -7.88 -17.75 6.63
C GLU A 71 -6.93 -17.31 7.75
N VAL A 72 -6.17 -16.26 7.50
CA VAL A 72 -5.21 -15.68 8.46
C VAL A 72 -5.65 -14.26 8.78
N PRO A 73 -6.06 -14.00 10.04
CA PRO A 73 -6.39 -12.65 10.46
C PRO A 73 -5.12 -11.83 10.69
N ALA A 74 -5.15 -10.57 10.29
CA ALA A 74 -4.13 -9.59 10.61
C ALA A 74 -4.76 -8.31 11.15
N SER A 75 -3.99 -7.51 11.85
CA SER A 75 -4.44 -6.24 12.41
C SER A 75 -3.38 -5.16 12.30
N GLY A 76 -3.81 -3.94 12.14
CA GLY A 76 -2.98 -2.75 12.12
C GLY A 76 -3.77 -1.53 12.59
N THR A 77 -3.23 -0.38 12.31
CA THR A 77 -3.81 0.92 12.63
C THR A 77 -3.97 1.73 11.35
N GLY A 78 -4.89 2.67 11.35
CA GLY A 78 -5.02 3.69 10.31
C GLY A 78 -5.18 5.08 10.92
N VAL A 79 -4.83 6.09 10.14
CA VAL A 79 -4.99 7.50 10.47
C VAL A 79 -6.00 8.11 9.52
N ILE A 80 -7.05 8.74 10.03
CA ILE A 80 -8.02 9.49 9.22
C ILE A 80 -7.34 10.75 8.69
N VAL A 81 -7.09 10.79 7.39
CA VAL A 81 -6.31 11.87 6.73
C VAL A 81 -7.15 12.78 5.86
N GLY A 82 -8.41 12.40 5.58
CA GLY A 82 -9.30 13.22 4.77
C GLY A 82 -10.69 12.63 4.61
N GLN A 83 -11.53 13.34 3.89
CA GLN A 83 -12.83 12.85 3.42
C GLN A 83 -13.22 13.57 2.13
N ASN A 84 -14.05 12.93 1.34
CA ASN A 84 -14.78 13.55 0.23
C ASN A 84 -16.29 13.52 0.52
N ASP A 85 -17.14 13.76 -0.48
CA ASP A 85 -18.59 13.80 -0.30
C ASP A 85 -19.18 12.44 0.12
N ASP A 86 -18.52 11.30 -0.22
CA ASP A 86 -19.04 9.96 -0.06
C ASP A 86 -18.21 9.09 0.88
N GLU A 87 -16.92 9.42 1.08
CA GLU A 87 -15.96 8.53 1.72
C GLU A 87 -15.09 9.24 2.76
N LEU A 88 -14.86 8.55 3.88
CA LEU A 88 -13.79 8.84 4.83
C LEU A 88 -12.52 8.14 4.35
N LEU A 89 -11.38 8.85 4.37
CA LEU A 89 -10.10 8.39 3.83
C LEU A 89 -9.09 8.17 4.95
N ILE A 90 -8.52 6.98 5.00
CA ILE A 90 -7.69 6.50 6.08
C ILE A 90 -6.35 6.06 5.51
N ALA A 91 -5.26 6.67 5.95
CA ALA A 91 -3.90 6.25 5.64
C ALA A 91 -3.48 5.08 6.53
N THR A 92 -2.75 4.13 5.96
CA THR A 92 -2.15 2.99 6.67
C THR A 92 -0.94 2.47 5.90
N ASN A 93 -0.28 1.41 6.39
CA ASN A 93 0.75 0.73 5.62
C ASN A 93 0.15 -0.23 4.59
N ASN A 94 0.87 -0.41 3.48
CA ASN A 94 0.50 -1.37 2.45
C ASN A 94 0.49 -2.81 2.99
N HIS A 95 1.50 -3.21 3.77
CA HIS A 95 1.56 -4.57 4.34
C HIS A 95 0.39 -4.90 5.28
N VAL A 96 -0.30 -3.90 5.86
CA VAL A 96 -1.50 -4.10 6.70
C VAL A 96 -2.70 -4.56 5.88
N VAL A 97 -2.80 -4.11 4.62
CA VAL A 97 -3.97 -4.34 3.77
C VAL A 97 -3.70 -5.24 2.56
N SER A 98 -2.43 -5.53 2.27
CA SER A 98 -2.04 -6.34 1.10
C SER A 98 -2.58 -7.76 1.20
N GLY A 99 -3.19 -8.24 0.09
CA GLY A 99 -3.78 -9.57 0.01
C GLY A 99 -5.05 -9.77 0.84
N ALA A 100 -5.61 -8.70 1.44
CA ALA A 100 -6.83 -8.80 2.23
C ALA A 100 -8.03 -9.20 1.36
N THR A 101 -8.71 -10.26 1.77
CA THR A 101 -9.99 -10.70 1.19
C THR A 101 -11.19 -10.01 1.85
N SER A 102 -11.00 -9.54 3.09
CA SER A 102 -11.93 -8.68 3.79
C SER A 102 -11.18 -7.67 4.64
N LEU A 103 -11.73 -6.45 4.78
CA LEU A 103 -11.16 -5.38 5.56
C LEU A 103 -12.27 -4.69 6.35
N SER A 104 -12.04 -4.50 7.64
CA SER A 104 -12.93 -3.75 8.52
C SER A 104 -12.17 -2.67 9.29
N VAL A 105 -12.86 -1.57 9.56
CA VAL A 105 -12.35 -0.40 10.27
C VAL A 105 -13.17 -0.22 11.53
N SER A 106 -12.51 -0.20 12.70
CA SER A 106 -13.13 0.07 14.00
C SER A 106 -12.71 1.44 14.50
N PHE A 107 -13.70 2.26 14.84
CA PHE A 107 -13.53 3.63 15.34
C PHE A 107 -13.31 3.69 16.86
N ILE A 108 -13.12 4.89 17.37
CA ILE A 108 -12.84 5.15 18.81
C ILE A 108 -13.96 4.71 19.76
N ASP A 109 -15.18 4.58 19.27
CA ASP A 109 -16.38 4.13 20.01
C ASP A 109 -16.71 2.65 19.76
N ASP A 110 -15.75 1.88 19.23
CA ASP A 110 -15.84 0.47 18.85
C ASP A 110 -16.88 0.17 17.74
N GLU A 111 -17.43 1.20 17.06
CA GLU A 111 -18.18 0.95 15.84
C GLU A 111 -17.26 0.41 14.76
N THR A 112 -17.70 -0.68 14.15
CA THR A 112 -16.94 -1.36 13.08
C THR A 112 -17.72 -1.34 11.78
N VAL A 113 -17.09 -0.92 10.70
CA VAL A 113 -17.66 -0.86 9.35
C VAL A 113 -16.71 -1.50 8.35
N GLU A 114 -17.26 -1.89 7.19
CA GLU A 114 -16.46 -2.40 6.08
C GLU A 114 -15.63 -1.27 5.46
N GLY A 115 -14.35 -1.55 5.19
CA GLY A 115 -13.45 -0.67 4.46
C GLY A 115 -13.08 -1.26 3.10
N GLN A 116 -12.72 -0.38 2.17
CA GLN A 116 -12.24 -0.78 0.83
C GLN A 116 -10.86 -0.18 0.57
N ILE A 117 -9.97 -0.95 -0.04
CA ILE A 117 -8.66 -0.45 -0.45
C ILE A 117 -8.87 0.51 -1.62
N LYS A 118 -8.59 1.79 -1.41
CA LYS A 118 -8.68 2.82 -2.45
C LYS A 118 -7.46 2.82 -3.36
N GLY A 119 -6.29 2.64 -2.79
CA GLY A 119 -5.03 2.52 -3.51
C GLY A 119 -3.89 2.15 -2.59
N THR A 120 -2.81 1.63 -3.19
CA THR A 120 -1.61 1.17 -2.50
C THR A 120 -0.36 1.65 -3.23
N ASP A 121 0.71 1.86 -2.46
CA ASP A 121 2.07 2.05 -2.92
C ASP A 121 2.96 1.09 -2.14
N ALA A 122 3.30 -0.03 -2.77
CA ALA A 122 4.06 -1.10 -2.14
C ALA A 122 5.54 -0.71 -1.91
N ASP A 123 6.11 0.14 -2.77
CA ASP A 123 7.50 0.56 -2.69
C ASP A 123 7.76 1.45 -1.47
N ASN A 124 6.77 2.26 -1.09
CA ASN A 124 6.84 3.14 0.06
C ASN A 124 6.03 2.60 1.26
N ASP A 125 5.48 1.39 1.15
CA ASP A 125 4.65 0.74 2.17
C ASP A 125 3.49 1.61 2.68
N LEU A 126 2.78 2.25 1.77
CA LEU A 126 1.63 3.11 2.06
C LEU A 126 0.36 2.60 1.37
N ALA A 127 -0.77 2.83 2.02
CA ALA A 127 -2.09 2.55 1.47
C ALA A 127 -3.11 3.57 1.95
N VAL A 128 -4.18 3.74 1.17
CA VAL A 128 -5.39 4.47 1.58
C VAL A 128 -6.57 3.50 1.57
N VAL A 129 -7.26 3.44 2.69
CA VAL A 129 -8.54 2.75 2.87
C VAL A 129 -9.66 3.78 2.83
N ALA A 130 -10.72 3.46 2.10
CA ALA A 130 -11.94 4.25 2.04
C ALA A 130 -13.05 3.55 2.81
N VAL A 131 -13.83 4.34 3.57
CA VAL A 131 -15.05 3.90 4.26
C VAL A 131 -16.19 4.80 3.80
N LYS A 132 -17.32 4.21 3.36
CA LYS A 132 -18.48 5.02 2.95
C LYS A 132 -19.03 5.80 4.15
N LEU A 133 -19.20 7.10 3.99
CA LEU A 133 -19.79 7.95 5.02
C LEU A 133 -21.22 7.52 5.39
N SER A 134 -21.96 6.93 4.44
CA SER A 134 -23.31 6.38 4.70
C SER A 134 -23.31 5.22 5.69
N ASP A 135 -22.22 4.49 5.81
CA ASP A 135 -22.12 3.28 6.63
C ASP A 135 -21.66 3.60 8.07
N ILE A 136 -21.21 4.84 8.31
CA ILE A 136 -20.80 5.32 9.61
C ILE A 136 -21.98 6.00 10.31
N LYS A 137 -22.26 5.62 11.56
CA LYS A 137 -23.32 6.26 12.37
C LYS A 137 -23.00 7.72 12.68
N ASP A 138 -24.02 8.53 12.86
CA ASP A 138 -23.85 9.96 13.16
C ASP A 138 -23.19 10.18 14.53
N GLU A 139 -23.41 9.29 15.49
CA GLU A 139 -22.76 9.30 16.80
C GLU A 139 -21.24 9.15 16.65
N THR A 140 -20.79 8.22 15.83
CA THR A 140 -19.36 7.99 15.53
C THR A 140 -18.77 9.16 14.75
N LYS A 141 -19.48 9.67 13.72
CA LYS A 141 -19.05 10.86 12.96
C LYS A 141 -18.79 12.06 13.85
N SER A 142 -19.56 12.22 14.93
CA SER A 142 -19.40 13.32 15.88
C SER A 142 -18.15 13.20 16.75
N GLN A 143 -17.55 12.02 16.84
CA GLN A 143 -16.40 11.71 17.69
C GLN A 143 -15.09 11.64 16.93
N ILE A 144 -15.12 11.32 15.64
CA ILE A 144 -13.92 11.21 14.81
C ILE A 144 -13.43 12.58 14.31
N LYS A 145 -12.14 12.64 13.97
CA LYS A 145 -11.48 13.85 13.45
C LYS A 145 -10.51 13.46 12.34
N ILE A 146 -10.27 14.38 11.44
CA ILE A 146 -9.15 14.29 10.49
C ILE A 146 -7.88 14.71 11.24
N ALA A 147 -6.79 13.95 11.08
CA ALA A 147 -5.50 14.25 11.67
C ALA A 147 -4.95 15.58 11.15
N VAL A 148 -4.29 16.33 12.02
CA VAL A 148 -3.58 17.54 11.63
C VAL A 148 -2.20 17.13 11.12
N MET A 149 -1.87 17.50 9.89
CA MET A 149 -0.56 17.22 9.31
C MET A 149 0.49 18.18 9.85
N GLY A 150 1.62 17.63 10.29
CA GLY A 150 2.83 18.36 10.65
C GLY A 150 3.83 18.38 9.50
N ASN A 151 5.05 18.78 9.81
CA ASN A 151 6.17 18.77 8.88
C ASN A 151 7.32 17.91 9.45
N SER A 152 7.64 16.80 8.81
CA SER A 152 8.72 15.91 9.28
C SER A 152 10.12 16.41 8.88
N ASP A 153 10.22 17.38 7.97
CA ASP A 153 11.52 17.94 7.56
C ASP A 153 12.12 18.82 8.66
N ASP A 154 11.25 19.45 9.46
CA ASP A 154 11.64 20.34 10.57
C ASP A 154 12.09 19.59 11.84
N LEU A 155 11.93 18.24 11.87
CA LEU A 155 12.29 17.44 13.03
C LEU A 155 13.80 17.45 13.29
N GLU A 156 14.17 17.49 14.57
CA GLU A 156 15.54 17.35 15.03
C GLU A 156 15.71 16.09 15.92
N VAL A 157 16.92 15.55 15.93
CA VAL A 157 17.25 14.45 16.87
C VAL A 157 17.16 14.98 18.31
N GLY A 158 16.35 14.29 19.12
CA GLY A 158 16.05 14.70 20.48
C GLY A 158 14.66 15.31 20.66
N ASP A 159 13.91 15.57 19.58
CA ASP A 159 12.51 15.99 19.68
C ASP A 159 11.66 14.90 20.32
N GLN A 160 10.80 15.28 21.25
CA GLN A 160 9.87 14.36 21.89
C GLN A 160 8.72 14.02 20.95
N VAL A 161 8.36 12.73 20.92
CA VAL A 161 7.30 12.20 20.06
C VAL A 161 6.37 11.25 20.81
N VAL A 162 5.17 11.10 20.27
CA VAL A 162 4.15 10.17 20.76
C VAL A 162 3.73 9.26 19.61
N ALA A 163 3.87 7.95 19.81
CA ALA A 163 3.38 6.95 18.87
C ALA A 163 2.06 6.37 19.39
N ILE A 164 1.04 6.33 18.52
CA ILE A 164 -0.27 5.77 18.85
C ILE A 164 -0.63 4.74 17.79
N GLY A 165 -1.19 3.61 18.25
CA GLY A 165 -1.69 2.55 17.40
C GLY A 165 -2.49 1.52 18.17
N ASN A 166 -2.99 0.49 17.48
CA ASN A 166 -3.77 -0.62 18.05
C ASN A 166 -2.85 -1.83 18.29
N ALA A 167 -1.91 -1.69 19.24
CA ALA A 167 -0.93 -2.73 19.51
C ALA A 167 -1.62 -4.08 19.83
N LEU A 168 -1.23 -5.13 19.09
CA LEU A 168 -1.74 -6.50 19.26
C LEU A 168 -3.27 -6.64 19.08
N GLY A 169 -3.96 -5.67 18.47
CA GLY A 169 -5.41 -5.70 18.30
C GLY A 169 -6.22 -5.58 19.60
N THR A 170 -5.59 -5.10 20.68
CA THR A 170 -6.22 -5.04 22.02
C THR A 170 -6.83 -3.68 22.37
N GLY A 171 -6.89 -2.77 21.41
CA GLY A 171 -7.34 -1.39 21.56
C GLY A 171 -6.20 -0.39 21.37
N GLN A 172 -6.56 0.89 21.27
CA GLN A 172 -5.58 1.95 21.08
C GLN A 172 -4.59 2.01 22.25
N SER A 173 -3.31 2.00 21.94
CA SER A 173 -2.22 2.13 22.89
C SER A 173 -1.29 3.27 22.49
N LEU A 174 -0.65 3.86 23.48
CA LEU A 174 0.25 4.99 23.34
C LEU A 174 1.62 4.65 23.90
N THR A 175 2.65 5.02 23.18
CA THR A 175 4.03 5.06 23.66
C THR A 175 4.61 6.44 23.41
N SER A 176 5.60 6.86 24.18
CA SER A 176 6.32 8.13 23.98
C SER A 176 7.82 7.90 24.01
N GLY A 177 8.53 8.71 23.27
CA GLY A 177 9.98 8.65 23.15
C GLY A 177 10.51 9.91 22.47
N TYR A 178 11.64 9.76 21.81
CA TYR A 178 12.34 10.84 21.14
C TYR A 178 12.75 10.43 19.72
N ILE A 179 12.98 11.39 18.85
CA ILE A 179 13.62 11.15 17.55
C ILE A 179 15.08 10.76 17.81
N SER A 180 15.44 9.54 17.46
CA SER A 180 16.78 8.99 17.64
C SER A 180 17.70 9.25 16.44
N ALA A 181 17.12 9.23 15.23
CA ALA A 181 17.81 9.52 13.96
C ALA A 181 16.80 9.83 12.85
N LYS A 182 17.32 10.43 11.76
CA LYS A 182 16.59 10.67 10.50
C LYS A 182 17.30 9.93 9.35
N ASP A 183 16.63 9.80 8.22
CA ASP A 183 17.18 9.26 6.97
C ASP A 183 17.76 7.84 7.12
N ARG A 184 17.08 6.98 7.89
CA ARG A 184 17.49 5.59 8.07
C ARG A 184 17.05 4.74 6.88
N THR A 185 17.98 3.91 6.40
CA THR A 185 17.68 2.83 5.46
C THR A 185 17.72 1.50 6.19
N ILE A 186 16.67 0.70 6.05
CA ILE A 186 16.56 -0.60 6.68
C ILE A 186 16.18 -1.62 5.63
N SER A 187 16.86 -2.78 5.69
CA SER A 187 16.54 -3.92 4.86
C SER A 187 16.14 -5.09 5.74
N SER A 188 15.07 -5.77 5.37
CA SER A 188 14.63 -7.04 5.96
C SER A 188 14.41 -8.06 4.86
N GLN A 189 14.48 -9.34 5.20
CA GLN A 189 14.05 -10.41 4.30
C GLN A 189 12.59 -10.74 4.59
N ASP A 190 11.78 -10.83 3.53
CA ASP A 190 10.45 -11.42 3.60
C ASP A 190 10.61 -12.92 3.86
N GLU A 191 10.06 -13.41 4.98
CA GLU A 191 10.21 -14.81 5.39
C GLU A 191 9.51 -15.78 4.43
N SER A 192 8.51 -15.32 3.68
CA SER A 192 7.72 -16.14 2.76
C SER A 192 8.33 -16.24 1.36
N THR A 193 8.90 -15.13 0.87
CA THR A 193 9.47 -15.05 -0.48
C THR A 193 11.00 -15.10 -0.49
N GLY A 194 11.66 -14.81 0.65
CA GLY A 194 13.12 -14.66 0.77
C GLY A 194 13.64 -13.37 0.12
N GLU A 195 12.77 -12.50 -0.36
CA GLU A 195 13.13 -11.23 -0.98
C GLU A 195 13.59 -10.21 0.05
N THR A 196 14.59 -9.41 -0.31
CA THR A 196 15.05 -8.30 0.52
C THR A 196 14.15 -7.09 0.27
N ILE A 197 13.42 -6.68 1.30
CA ILE A 197 12.63 -5.45 1.30
C ILE A 197 13.48 -4.34 1.93
N THR A 198 13.64 -3.23 1.23
CA THR A 198 14.40 -2.07 1.71
C THR A 198 13.48 -0.86 1.84
N SER A 199 13.44 -0.26 3.01
CA SER A 199 12.77 1.04 3.24
C SER A 199 13.81 2.12 3.52
N GLU A 200 13.70 3.24 2.82
CA GLU A 200 14.67 4.34 2.87
C GLU A 200 14.05 5.62 3.43
N GLY A 201 14.90 6.45 4.01
CA GLY A 201 14.53 7.77 4.51
C GLY A 201 13.61 7.71 5.74
N LEU A 202 13.70 6.66 6.58
CA LEU A 202 12.86 6.49 7.75
C LEU A 202 13.30 7.37 8.94
N ILE A 203 12.31 7.77 9.74
CA ILE A 203 12.51 8.32 11.08
C ILE A 203 12.76 7.15 12.04
N GLN A 204 13.81 7.25 12.87
CA GLN A 204 14.06 6.33 13.97
C GLN A 204 13.66 6.98 15.29
N THR A 205 12.94 6.25 16.15
CA THR A 205 12.53 6.68 17.50
C THR A 205 12.78 5.57 18.51
N ASP A 206 12.94 5.92 19.79
CA ASP A 206 12.95 5.00 20.91
C ASP A 206 11.55 4.76 21.52
N ALA A 207 10.51 5.46 21.01
CA ALA A 207 9.13 5.12 21.30
C ALA A 207 8.85 3.67 20.83
N ALA A 208 8.24 2.86 21.68
CA ALA A 208 8.00 1.45 21.36
C ALA A 208 7.01 1.29 20.20
N ILE A 209 7.48 0.79 19.07
CA ILE A 209 6.68 0.42 17.91
C ILE A 209 6.65 -1.11 17.86
N ASN A 210 5.45 -1.68 17.95
CA ASN A 210 5.20 -3.13 18.01
C ASN A 210 4.17 -3.55 16.95
N PRO A 211 4.06 -4.84 16.60
CA PRO A 211 2.99 -5.34 15.74
C PRO A 211 1.62 -4.82 16.18
N GLY A 212 0.82 -4.36 15.21
CA GLY A 212 -0.45 -3.66 15.43
C GLY A 212 -0.34 -2.13 15.42
N ASN A 213 0.84 -1.54 15.73
CA ASN A 213 1.06 -0.10 15.57
C ASN A 213 1.32 0.31 14.11
N SER A 214 1.61 -0.66 13.20
CA SER A 214 1.77 -0.40 11.77
C SER A 214 0.58 0.39 11.22
N GLY A 215 0.86 1.46 10.47
CA GLY A 215 -0.14 2.37 9.91
C GLY A 215 -0.67 3.42 10.90
N GLY A 216 -0.26 3.36 12.18
CA GLY A 216 -0.62 4.33 13.20
C GLY A 216 0.21 5.61 13.12
N ALA A 217 -0.09 6.54 14.01
CA ALA A 217 0.51 7.87 14.01
C ALA A 217 1.79 7.95 14.84
N LEU A 218 2.82 8.60 14.29
CA LEU A 218 3.88 9.27 15.03
C LEU A 218 3.54 10.76 15.07
N LEU A 219 3.46 11.34 16.28
CA LEU A 219 2.99 12.70 16.52
C LEU A 219 4.09 13.52 17.22
N ASN A 220 4.17 14.81 16.90
CA ASN A 220 4.95 15.76 17.68
C ASN A 220 4.17 16.23 18.93
N MET A 221 4.81 17.07 19.75
CA MET A 221 4.19 17.57 20.98
C MET A 221 3.14 18.68 20.76
N ASN A 222 2.83 19.01 19.51
CA ASN A 222 1.64 19.81 19.13
C ASN A 222 0.43 18.93 18.74
N GLY A 223 0.59 17.58 18.74
CA GLY A 223 -0.42 16.65 18.29
C GLY A 223 -0.55 16.54 16.77
N GLU A 224 0.45 16.99 16.03
CA GLU A 224 0.50 16.96 14.57
C GLU A 224 1.16 15.65 14.09
N LEU A 225 0.62 15.06 13.02
CA LEU A 225 1.13 13.85 12.39
C LEU A 225 2.46 14.15 11.67
N ILE A 226 3.55 13.53 12.13
CA ILE A 226 4.89 13.69 11.57
C ILE A 226 5.41 12.41 10.91
N GLY A 227 4.72 11.29 11.10
CA GLY A 227 5.08 10.03 10.45
C GLY A 227 4.01 8.97 10.59
N ILE A 228 4.09 7.94 9.73
CA ILE A 228 3.29 6.71 9.80
C ILE A 228 4.16 5.61 10.41
N ASN A 229 3.73 5.04 11.54
CA ASN A 229 4.48 3.99 12.25
C ASN A 229 4.67 2.74 11.38
N GLU A 230 5.84 2.14 11.42
CA GLU A 230 6.18 0.95 10.67
C GLU A 230 6.76 -0.13 11.59
N ALA A 231 5.94 -1.14 11.94
CA ALA A 231 6.31 -2.17 12.90
C ALA A 231 6.93 -3.43 12.26
N LYS A 232 6.99 -3.55 10.93
CA LYS A 232 7.55 -4.75 10.26
C LYS A 232 9.02 -5.01 10.59
N TYR A 233 9.75 -4.00 11.06
CA TYR A 233 11.14 -4.11 11.48
C TYR A 233 11.32 -4.36 12.99
N SER A 234 10.23 -4.45 13.77
CA SER A 234 10.29 -4.62 15.23
C SER A 234 10.66 -6.05 15.68
N SER A 235 10.65 -7.03 14.78
CA SER A 235 10.89 -8.44 15.13
C SER A 235 12.36 -8.82 15.32
N THR A 236 13.32 -7.97 14.95
CA THR A 236 14.73 -8.32 14.96
C THR A 236 15.46 -7.70 16.15
N GLN A 237 15.44 -8.39 17.29
CA GLN A 237 16.50 -8.45 18.32
C GLN A 237 17.06 -7.15 18.93
N VAL A 238 16.53 -5.93 18.63
CA VAL A 238 17.03 -4.70 19.23
C VAL A 238 15.87 -3.95 19.86
N GLU A 239 15.72 -4.07 21.17
CA GLU A 239 14.80 -3.24 21.95
C GLU A 239 15.17 -1.76 21.83
N GLY A 240 14.15 -0.88 21.75
CA GLY A 240 14.36 0.57 21.72
C GLY A 240 14.65 1.18 20.35
N MET A 241 14.37 0.46 19.25
CA MET A 241 14.38 1.01 17.90
C MET A 241 13.03 0.84 17.23
N GLY A 242 12.29 1.92 17.08
CA GLY A 242 11.08 2.03 16.29
C GLY A 242 11.33 2.86 15.02
N PHE A 243 10.50 2.65 14.01
CA PHE A 243 10.62 3.35 12.73
C PHE A 243 9.27 3.90 12.29
N ALA A 244 9.32 5.01 11.54
CA ALA A 244 8.16 5.61 10.92
C ALA A 244 8.53 6.20 9.55
N ILE A 245 7.59 6.14 8.62
CA ILE A 245 7.67 6.80 7.32
C ILE A 245 7.41 8.30 7.53
N PRO A 246 8.34 9.21 7.17
CA PRO A 246 8.14 10.65 7.35
C PRO A 246 6.89 11.14 6.62
N ILE A 247 6.12 12.03 7.26
CA ILE A 247 4.88 12.53 6.65
C ILE A 247 5.15 13.36 5.40
N SER A 248 6.23 14.13 5.35
CA SER A 248 6.60 14.92 4.16
C SER A 248 6.90 14.04 2.94
N LYS A 249 7.38 12.79 3.15
CA LYS A 249 7.52 11.78 2.11
C LYS A 249 6.17 11.13 1.76
N ALA A 250 5.36 10.83 2.78
CA ALA A 250 4.10 10.11 2.62
C ALA A 250 2.99 10.99 2.01
N GLU A 251 2.91 12.27 2.33
CA GLU A 251 1.83 13.17 1.94
C GLU A 251 1.57 13.21 0.43
N PRO A 252 2.55 13.43 -0.47
CA PRO A 252 2.28 13.44 -1.91
C PRO A 252 1.80 12.08 -2.44
N ILE A 253 2.27 10.97 -1.86
CA ILE A 253 1.83 9.62 -2.21
C ILE A 253 0.37 9.42 -1.76
N LEU A 254 0.07 9.73 -0.50
CA LEU A 254 -1.28 9.63 0.05
C LEU A 254 -2.25 10.51 -0.73
N GLN A 255 -1.85 11.73 -1.12
CA GLN A 255 -2.67 12.62 -1.95
C GLN A 255 -3.03 11.97 -3.29
N ASN A 256 -2.09 11.32 -3.95
CA ASN A 256 -2.35 10.58 -5.18
C ASN A 256 -3.32 9.42 -4.95
N LEU A 257 -3.08 8.60 -3.91
CA LEU A 257 -3.92 7.45 -3.58
C LEU A 257 -5.36 7.87 -3.20
N MET A 258 -5.52 8.97 -2.46
CA MET A 258 -6.84 9.51 -2.08
C MET A 258 -7.68 9.95 -3.29
N ASN A 259 -7.04 10.36 -4.38
CA ASN A 259 -7.71 10.80 -5.60
C ASN A 259 -8.04 9.66 -6.57
N LEU A 260 -7.60 8.42 -6.29
CA LEU A 260 -8.01 7.25 -7.06
C LEU A 260 -9.51 6.97 -6.88
N THR A 261 -10.11 6.27 -7.84
CA THR A 261 -11.48 5.75 -7.70
C THR A 261 -11.46 4.53 -6.79
N THR A 262 -12.29 4.51 -5.76
CA THR A 262 -12.48 3.32 -4.92
C THR A 262 -13.15 2.24 -5.74
N ARG A 263 -12.58 1.04 -5.74
CA ARG A 263 -13.06 -0.08 -6.53
C ARG A 263 -13.54 -1.21 -5.64
N TYR A 264 -14.54 -1.92 -6.12
CA TYR A 264 -15.10 -3.09 -5.48
C TYR A 264 -14.76 -4.31 -6.32
N LYS A 265 -14.53 -5.44 -5.66
CA LYS A 265 -14.25 -6.69 -6.35
C LYS A 265 -15.43 -7.05 -7.26
N VAL A 266 -15.14 -7.33 -8.52
CA VAL A 266 -16.15 -7.79 -9.49
C VAL A 266 -16.36 -9.29 -9.38
N SER A 267 -17.47 -9.80 -9.91
CA SER A 267 -17.72 -11.24 -9.99
C SER A 267 -16.73 -11.90 -10.97
N ASP A 268 -16.44 -13.18 -10.77
CA ASP A 268 -15.44 -13.90 -11.59
C ASP A 268 -15.79 -13.93 -13.10
N ASP A 269 -17.08 -13.88 -13.44
CA ASP A 269 -17.58 -13.81 -14.81
C ASP A 269 -17.45 -12.42 -15.46
N GLU A 270 -17.31 -11.38 -14.64
CA GLU A 270 -17.06 -10.01 -15.08
C GLU A 270 -15.57 -9.64 -15.05
N ALA A 271 -14.72 -10.50 -14.48
CA ALA A 271 -13.31 -10.23 -14.27
C ALA A 271 -12.55 -9.87 -15.56
N ALA A 272 -11.67 -8.90 -15.44
CA ALA A 272 -10.89 -8.37 -16.55
C ALA A 272 -9.76 -9.31 -16.97
N TYR A 273 -9.41 -9.22 -18.26
CA TYR A 273 -8.30 -9.93 -18.88
C TYR A 273 -7.46 -8.98 -19.71
N ILE A 274 -6.13 -9.12 -19.65
CA ILE A 274 -5.20 -8.27 -20.41
C ILE A 274 -4.43 -9.01 -21.51
N GLY A 275 -4.14 -10.28 -21.36
CA GLY A 275 -3.53 -11.11 -22.42
C GLY A 275 -2.02 -11.06 -22.48
N ILE A 276 -1.35 -11.21 -21.35
CA ILE A 276 0.12 -11.31 -21.26
C ILE A 276 0.55 -12.56 -20.49
N ASN A 277 1.72 -13.09 -20.84
CA ASN A 277 2.50 -13.96 -19.95
C ASN A 277 3.56 -13.08 -19.26
N MET A 278 3.69 -13.23 -17.97
CA MET A 278 4.46 -12.32 -17.13
C MET A 278 5.35 -13.06 -16.13
N ALA A 279 6.40 -12.38 -15.67
CA ALA A 279 7.31 -12.81 -14.61
C ALA A 279 7.67 -11.61 -13.74
N ASP A 280 7.97 -11.87 -12.47
CA ASP A 280 8.39 -10.82 -11.55
C ASP A 280 9.83 -10.38 -11.83
N VAL A 281 10.08 -9.07 -11.67
CA VAL A 281 11.42 -8.50 -11.58
C VAL A 281 11.68 -8.15 -10.15
N SER A 282 12.34 -9.06 -9.42
CA SER A 282 12.69 -8.84 -8.03
C SER A 282 13.76 -7.74 -7.87
N ALA A 283 13.91 -7.23 -6.65
CA ALA A 283 14.94 -6.24 -6.33
C ALA A 283 16.35 -6.73 -6.68
N ASP A 284 16.64 -8.01 -6.46
CA ASP A 284 17.95 -8.61 -6.82
C ASP A 284 18.18 -8.62 -8.34
N VAL A 285 17.17 -8.95 -9.12
CA VAL A 285 17.24 -8.89 -10.60
C VAL A 285 17.41 -7.45 -11.04
N SER A 286 16.68 -6.52 -10.44
CA SER A 286 16.78 -5.09 -10.71
C SER A 286 18.21 -4.57 -10.49
N GLN A 287 18.78 -4.84 -9.33
CA GLN A 287 20.15 -4.39 -8.98
C GLN A 287 21.24 -5.02 -9.88
N ASN A 288 21.10 -6.31 -10.21
CA ASN A 288 22.12 -7.01 -10.99
C ASN A 288 22.08 -6.68 -12.48
N TYR A 289 20.92 -6.38 -13.04
CA TYR A 289 20.71 -6.21 -14.48
C TYR A 289 20.23 -4.82 -14.89
N GLY A 290 19.96 -3.91 -13.93
CA GLY A 290 19.46 -2.57 -14.20
C GLY A 290 18.05 -2.56 -14.81
N ILE A 291 17.25 -3.60 -14.56
CA ILE A 291 15.85 -3.70 -15.00
C ILE A 291 14.98 -3.11 -13.89
N PRO A 292 14.03 -2.20 -14.17
CA PRO A 292 13.13 -1.69 -13.15
C PRO A 292 12.34 -2.82 -12.46
N THR A 293 12.11 -2.69 -11.15
CA THR A 293 11.21 -3.60 -10.40
C THR A 293 9.79 -3.52 -10.95
N GLY A 294 9.05 -4.62 -10.89
CA GLY A 294 7.69 -4.71 -11.40
C GLY A 294 7.41 -6.01 -12.14
N VAL A 295 6.44 -5.98 -13.04
CA VAL A 295 5.99 -7.16 -13.79
C VAL A 295 6.48 -7.14 -15.22
N CYS A 296 7.49 -7.97 -15.54
CA CYS A 296 8.05 -8.09 -16.89
C CYS A 296 7.13 -8.91 -17.79
N ILE A 297 6.83 -8.38 -18.97
CA ILE A 297 6.07 -9.05 -20.02
C ILE A 297 6.97 -10.02 -20.79
N MET A 298 6.76 -11.31 -20.60
CA MET A 298 7.50 -12.37 -21.28
C MET A 298 6.97 -12.62 -22.70
N SER A 299 5.68 -12.49 -22.89
CA SER A 299 5.02 -12.50 -24.21
C SER A 299 3.64 -11.85 -24.15
N VAL A 300 3.20 -11.31 -25.27
CA VAL A 300 1.84 -10.78 -25.47
C VAL A 300 1.07 -11.80 -26.31
N VAL A 301 -0.17 -12.04 -25.92
CA VAL A 301 -1.08 -12.96 -26.66
C VAL A 301 -1.61 -12.23 -27.90
N ASP A 302 -1.51 -12.84 -29.07
CA ASP A 302 -1.99 -12.24 -30.32
C ASP A 302 -3.53 -12.00 -30.27
N GLY A 303 -3.96 -10.81 -30.67
CA GLY A 303 -5.37 -10.40 -30.67
C GLY A 303 -5.93 -10.14 -29.27
N SER A 304 -5.07 -10.03 -28.25
CA SER A 304 -5.47 -9.67 -26.89
C SER A 304 -5.56 -8.16 -26.70
N PRO A 305 -6.25 -7.70 -25.63
CA PRO A 305 -6.24 -6.30 -25.22
C PRO A 305 -4.84 -5.67 -25.12
N ALA A 306 -3.88 -6.43 -24.60
CA ALA A 306 -2.49 -5.97 -24.52
C ALA A 306 -1.83 -5.79 -25.90
N ALA A 307 -2.12 -6.67 -26.86
CA ALA A 307 -1.63 -6.52 -28.24
C ALA A 307 -2.19 -5.26 -28.89
N ASP A 308 -3.49 -5.01 -28.74
CA ASP A 308 -4.17 -3.84 -29.30
C ASP A 308 -3.70 -2.54 -28.66
N ALA A 309 -3.39 -2.55 -27.36
CA ALA A 309 -2.84 -1.42 -26.62
C ALA A 309 -1.36 -1.15 -26.91
N GLY A 310 -0.66 -2.07 -27.60
CA GLY A 310 0.74 -1.90 -28.02
C GLY A 310 1.78 -2.26 -26.97
N PHE A 311 1.43 -3.14 -26.04
CA PHE A 311 2.42 -3.75 -25.13
C PHE A 311 3.40 -4.62 -25.91
N LYS A 312 4.62 -4.73 -25.40
CA LYS A 312 5.71 -5.49 -26.04
C LYS A 312 6.37 -6.43 -25.02
N LYS A 313 6.92 -7.52 -25.56
CA LYS A 313 7.84 -8.36 -24.78
C LYS A 313 9.01 -7.51 -24.25
N GLY A 314 9.29 -7.63 -22.95
CA GLY A 314 10.34 -6.89 -22.27
C GLY A 314 9.88 -5.57 -21.65
N ASP A 315 8.62 -5.14 -21.84
CA ASP A 315 8.04 -4.07 -21.05
C ASP A 315 7.93 -4.53 -19.58
N VAL A 316 8.18 -3.63 -18.65
CA VAL A 316 7.98 -3.88 -17.21
C VAL A 316 6.85 -3.00 -16.74
N ILE A 317 5.72 -3.61 -16.34
CA ILE A 317 4.57 -2.90 -15.79
C ILE A 317 4.94 -2.44 -14.38
N THR A 318 4.83 -1.14 -14.11
CA THR A 318 5.09 -0.51 -12.82
C THR A 318 3.85 0.13 -12.21
N THR A 319 2.86 0.50 -13.04
CA THR A 319 1.63 1.14 -12.56
C THR A 319 0.44 0.69 -13.40
N PHE A 320 -0.70 0.45 -12.74
CA PHE A 320 -1.97 0.09 -13.37
C PHE A 320 -3.09 0.97 -12.80
N ASP A 321 -3.71 1.81 -13.62
CA ASP A 321 -4.75 2.78 -13.23
C ASP A 321 -4.33 3.64 -12.00
N GLY A 322 -3.07 4.13 -12.03
CA GLY A 322 -2.50 4.94 -10.95
C GLY A 322 -2.07 4.16 -9.69
N ARG A 323 -2.21 2.82 -9.68
CA ARG A 323 -1.78 1.94 -8.59
C ARG A 323 -0.42 1.34 -8.88
N SER A 324 0.49 1.37 -7.91
CA SER A 324 1.81 0.74 -8.03
C SER A 324 1.67 -0.79 -8.15
N ILE A 325 2.43 -1.38 -9.07
CA ILE A 325 2.47 -2.82 -9.32
C ILE A 325 3.90 -3.32 -9.15
N SER A 326 4.15 -4.03 -8.07
CA SER A 326 5.48 -4.57 -7.75
C SER A 326 5.71 -6.00 -8.22
N ASN A 327 4.65 -6.81 -8.38
CA ASN A 327 4.74 -8.22 -8.77
C ASN A 327 3.47 -8.72 -9.48
N ALA A 328 3.56 -9.91 -10.09
CA ALA A 328 2.50 -10.54 -10.85
C ALA A 328 1.28 -10.91 -9.99
N LYS A 329 1.48 -11.23 -8.72
CA LYS A 329 0.39 -11.52 -7.78
C LYS A 329 -0.44 -10.25 -7.56
N GLY A 330 0.21 -9.12 -7.27
CA GLY A 330 -0.45 -7.82 -7.10
C GLY A 330 -1.20 -7.37 -8.35
N LEU A 331 -0.63 -7.58 -9.55
CA LEU A 331 -1.35 -7.28 -10.80
C LEU A 331 -2.60 -8.15 -10.97
N LYS A 332 -2.52 -9.45 -10.68
CA LYS A 332 -3.67 -10.35 -10.73
C LYS A 332 -4.75 -9.95 -9.73
N GLU A 333 -4.37 -9.62 -8.51
CA GLU A 333 -5.30 -9.11 -7.49
C GLU A 333 -5.96 -7.81 -7.95
N THR A 334 -5.18 -6.86 -8.45
CA THR A 334 -5.70 -5.60 -8.98
C THR A 334 -6.77 -5.84 -10.05
N LEU A 335 -6.53 -6.77 -10.97
CA LEU A 335 -7.49 -7.08 -12.05
C LEU A 335 -8.82 -7.61 -11.55
N THR A 336 -8.91 -8.20 -10.35
CA THR A 336 -10.19 -8.65 -9.79
C THR A 336 -11.14 -7.51 -9.41
N TYR A 337 -10.68 -6.27 -9.44
CA TYR A 337 -11.46 -5.06 -9.18
C TYR A 337 -11.86 -4.30 -10.45
N TYR A 338 -11.64 -4.90 -11.62
CA TYR A 338 -11.93 -4.28 -12.92
C TYR A 338 -12.80 -5.18 -13.75
N ALA A 339 -13.81 -4.58 -14.37
CA ALA A 339 -14.68 -5.29 -15.28
C ALA A 339 -14.14 -5.26 -16.73
N ALA A 340 -14.50 -6.26 -17.50
CA ALA A 340 -14.28 -6.28 -18.94
C ALA A 340 -14.89 -5.03 -19.62
N GLY A 341 -14.17 -4.46 -20.58
CA GLY A 341 -14.59 -3.24 -21.31
C GLY A 341 -14.20 -1.93 -20.64
N GLU A 342 -13.69 -1.94 -19.42
CA GLU A 342 -13.12 -0.74 -18.81
C GLU A 342 -11.83 -0.34 -19.53
N THR A 343 -11.56 0.97 -19.58
CA THR A 343 -10.34 1.52 -20.17
C THR A 343 -9.51 2.18 -19.07
N VAL A 344 -8.24 1.76 -18.96
CA VAL A 344 -7.31 2.19 -17.93
C VAL A 344 -5.98 2.60 -18.54
N ASP A 345 -5.23 3.44 -17.85
CA ASP A 345 -3.86 3.77 -18.21
C ASP A 345 -2.90 2.85 -17.44
N VAL A 346 -1.95 2.26 -18.18
CA VAL A 346 -0.91 1.39 -17.65
C VAL A 346 0.44 1.96 -17.97
N THR A 347 1.25 2.20 -16.95
CA THR A 347 2.62 2.67 -17.11
C THR A 347 3.57 1.48 -17.16
N VAL A 348 4.41 1.46 -18.20
CA VAL A 348 5.45 0.46 -18.36
C VAL A 348 6.81 1.13 -18.50
N GLN A 349 7.84 0.46 -18.03
CA GLN A 349 9.21 0.79 -18.34
C GLN A 349 9.64 -0.02 -19.57
N ARG A 350 9.95 0.66 -20.67
CA ARG A 350 10.31 0.04 -21.95
C ARG A 350 11.77 0.28 -22.27
N ALA A 351 12.50 -0.78 -22.58
CA ALA A 351 13.91 -0.67 -22.99
C ALA A 351 14.05 0.06 -24.35
N ASP A 352 14.84 1.12 -24.37
CA ASP A 352 15.20 1.88 -25.56
C ASP A 352 16.70 2.21 -25.52
N ASN A 353 17.47 1.64 -26.45
CA ASN A 353 18.93 1.85 -26.57
C ASN A 353 19.75 1.54 -25.30
N GLY A 354 19.31 0.58 -24.49
CA GLY A 354 19.99 0.17 -23.26
C GLY A 354 19.57 0.93 -22.01
N GLU A 355 18.62 1.85 -22.12
CA GLU A 355 17.99 2.55 -21.00
C GLU A 355 16.50 2.21 -20.94
N TYR A 356 15.92 2.21 -19.75
CA TYR A 356 14.48 2.07 -19.57
C TYR A 356 13.82 3.45 -19.59
N LYS A 357 12.74 3.58 -20.36
CA LYS A 357 11.94 4.79 -20.45
C LYS A 357 10.48 4.50 -20.07
N GLU A 358 9.89 5.42 -19.36
CA GLU A 358 8.50 5.37 -19.02
C GLU A 358 7.62 5.57 -20.26
N VAL A 359 6.62 4.70 -20.41
CA VAL A 359 5.61 4.76 -21.48
C VAL A 359 4.26 4.46 -20.88
N THR A 360 3.31 5.37 -21.02
CA THR A 360 1.92 5.13 -20.64
C THR A 360 1.15 4.60 -21.84
N LEU A 361 0.46 3.48 -21.63
CA LEU A 361 -0.38 2.81 -22.63
C LEU A 361 -1.82 2.82 -22.12
N THR A 362 -2.76 3.22 -22.98
CA THR A 362 -4.18 3.13 -22.69
C THR A 362 -4.70 1.76 -23.10
N LEU A 363 -5.17 0.98 -22.12
CA LEU A 363 -5.61 -0.41 -22.26
C LEU A 363 -7.13 -0.52 -22.05
N THR A 364 -7.85 -1.05 -23.04
CA THR A 364 -9.25 -1.49 -22.85
C THR A 364 -9.24 -2.95 -22.46
N LEU A 365 -9.75 -3.28 -21.28
CA LEU A 365 -9.73 -4.61 -20.68
C LEU A 365 -10.68 -5.55 -21.42
N GLY A 366 -10.25 -6.77 -21.69
CA GLY A 366 -11.07 -7.85 -22.25
C GLY A 366 -11.77 -8.66 -21.18
N SER A 367 -12.64 -9.56 -21.60
CA SER A 367 -13.31 -10.52 -20.72
C SER A 367 -12.41 -11.73 -20.46
N ALA A 368 -12.39 -12.21 -19.22
CA ALA A 368 -11.73 -13.47 -18.89
C ALA A 368 -12.32 -14.67 -19.68
N ALA A 369 -13.58 -14.56 -20.13
CA ALA A 369 -14.22 -15.56 -20.99
C ALA A 369 -13.58 -15.62 -22.40
N ASP A 370 -12.93 -14.54 -22.85
CA ASP A 370 -12.27 -14.47 -24.16
C ASP A 370 -10.83 -14.99 -24.11
N MET A 371 -10.37 -15.45 -22.95
CA MET A 371 -9.04 -16.08 -22.83
C MET A 371 -8.92 -17.24 -23.84
N PRO A 372 -7.84 -17.27 -24.64
CA PRO A 372 -7.54 -18.45 -25.44
C PRO A 372 -7.46 -19.66 -24.50
N GLN A 373 -8.41 -20.57 -24.64
CA GLN A 373 -8.37 -21.84 -23.91
C GLN A 373 -7.06 -22.52 -24.31
N THR A 374 -6.08 -22.55 -23.40
CA THR A 374 -4.94 -23.43 -23.58
C THR A 374 -5.52 -24.84 -23.64
N SER A 375 -5.59 -25.40 -24.85
CA SER A 375 -5.99 -26.79 -25.07
C SER A 375 -5.00 -27.64 -24.27
N GLY A 376 -5.33 -27.90 -23.03
CA GLY A 376 -4.69 -28.92 -22.23
C GLY A 376 -4.87 -30.22 -22.98
N SER A 377 -3.82 -30.68 -23.66
CA SER A 377 -3.78 -31.99 -24.28
C SER A 377 -3.97 -33.04 -23.20
N SER A 378 -5.21 -33.36 -22.89
CA SER A 378 -5.55 -34.57 -22.17
C SER A 378 -5.35 -35.73 -23.13
N ASN A 379 -4.10 -36.09 -23.39
CA ASN A 379 -3.80 -37.36 -24.05
C ASN A 379 -3.88 -38.45 -22.97
N GLY A 380 -5.13 -38.93 -22.76
CA GLY A 380 -5.36 -40.20 -22.16
C GLY A 380 -4.82 -41.29 -23.09
N THR A 381 -3.62 -41.77 -22.81
CA THR A 381 -3.14 -43.04 -23.37
C THR A 381 -2.82 -43.95 -22.20
N THR A 382 -3.60 -44.98 -22.11
CA THR A 382 -3.40 -46.16 -21.28
C THR A 382 -2.07 -46.85 -21.58
N ASN A 383 -1.29 -47.07 -20.55
CA ASN A 383 -0.49 -48.24 -20.21
C ASN A 383 0.36 -48.94 -21.29
N ASP A 384 1.68 -48.97 -21.19
CA ASP A 384 2.38 -50.19 -20.80
C ASP A 384 3.87 -49.91 -20.55
N GLY A 385 4.45 -50.69 -19.61
CA GLY A 385 5.69 -50.46 -18.95
C GLY A 385 6.97 -50.60 -19.81
N THR A 386 8.00 -50.15 -19.23
CA THR A 386 9.41 -50.57 -19.09
C THR A 386 10.37 -49.41 -19.26
N GLY A 387 11.13 -49.23 -18.20
CA GLY A 387 12.29 -48.47 -17.92
C GLY A 387 13.17 -47.83 -18.99
N SER A 388 13.58 -46.63 -18.74
CA SER A 388 15.01 -46.27 -18.71
C SER A 388 15.16 -44.80 -18.25
N SER A 389 16.05 -44.64 -17.29
CA SER A 389 16.57 -43.36 -16.80
C SER A 389 17.29 -42.62 -17.95
N ASP A 390 16.85 -41.38 -18.24
CA ASP A 390 17.74 -40.38 -18.78
C ASP A 390 17.37 -39.00 -18.20
N GLN A 391 18.27 -38.51 -17.38
CA GLN A 391 18.33 -37.15 -16.88
C GLN A 391 18.55 -36.25 -18.11
N ASN A 392 17.60 -35.37 -18.39
CA ASN A 392 17.84 -34.22 -19.25
C ASN A 392 17.52 -32.95 -18.46
N ASP A 393 18.58 -32.48 -17.82
CA ASP A 393 18.73 -31.15 -17.28
C ASP A 393 18.62 -30.13 -18.44
N GLN A 394 17.45 -29.54 -18.65
CA GLN A 394 17.28 -28.40 -19.52
C GLN A 394 17.37 -27.14 -18.66
N GLY A 395 18.61 -26.67 -18.54
CA GLY A 395 18.93 -25.36 -17.98
C GLY A 395 18.06 -24.26 -18.62
N ILE A 396 17.47 -23.46 -17.76
CA ILE A 396 16.77 -22.22 -18.08
C ILE A 396 17.74 -21.34 -18.88
N GLN A 397 17.51 -21.20 -20.18
CA GLN A 397 18.27 -20.27 -21.00
C GLN A 397 17.91 -18.85 -20.58
N ASN A 398 18.90 -18.14 -20.08
CA ASN A 398 18.85 -16.73 -19.76
C ASN A 398 18.34 -15.94 -20.98
N PRO A 399 17.18 -15.26 -20.93
CA PRO A 399 16.63 -14.54 -22.08
C PRO A 399 17.41 -13.26 -22.43
N PHE A 400 18.37 -12.88 -21.59
CA PHE A 400 19.24 -11.71 -21.79
C PHE A 400 20.61 -12.18 -22.29
N GLY A 401 20.72 -12.40 -23.61
CA GLY A 401 21.95 -12.81 -24.24
C GLY A 401 23.12 -11.84 -24.01
N ASN A 402 24.26 -12.39 -23.69
CA ASN A 402 25.54 -11.71 -23.50
C ASN A 402 25.81 -10.58 -24.51
N ARG A 403 26.09 -9.41 -24.00
CA ARG A 403 27.07 -8.48 -24.52
C ARG A 403 28.00 -8.04 -23.40
#